data_8bd1a64f02200bfff091aea92f3ac5f4
#
_entry.id   8bd1a64f02200bfff091aea92f3ac5f4
#
_cell.length_a   1.000
_cell.length_b   1.000
_cell.length_c   1.000
_cell.angle_alpha   90.00
_cell.angle_beta   90.00
_cell.angle_gamma   90.00
#
_symmetry.space_group_name_H-M   'P 1'
#
loop_
_entity.id
_entity.type
_entity.pdbx_description
1 polymer ?
#
loop_
_entity_poly.entity_id
_entity_poly.type
_entity_poly.pdbx_seq_one_letter_code
_entity_poly.pdbx_strand_id
1 'polypeptide(L)'
;MVIQIHNYQHKIRADCSESRLIEELRSEHDIPRIFKSRKGKDSIMAGVSKLQGYAIYVHPDCKNIMDEFYSYCYQRDKEGNWLNKPEDKNNHLMDALRYSLQCIDGSQPKIKLFKGGF
;
A
#
# COMPACT_ATOMS: atom_id res chain seq x y z
N MET A 1 18.96 1.53 -8.68
CA MET A 1 18.24 0.57 -9.53
C MET A 1 17.33 1.36 -10.45
N VAL A 2 17.61 1.38 -11.73
CA VAL A 2 16.73 2.02 -12.72
C VAL A 2 15.66 1.01 -13.07
N ILE A 3 14.45 1.22 -12.55
CA ILE A 3 13.29 0.49 -13.03
C ILE A 3 12.89 1.14 -14.35
N GLN A 4 13.22 0.51 -15.46
CA GLN A 4 12.67 0.91 -16.75
C GLN A 4 11.20 0.54 -16.77
N ILE A 5 10.35 1.50 -16.42
CA ILE A 5 8.89 1.34 -16.51
C ILE A 5 8.48 1.65 -17.96
N HIS A 6 8.97 0.86 -18.90
CA HIS A 6 8.46 0.96 -20.26
C HIS A 6 7.11 0.23 -20.34
N ASN A 7 6.07 0.97 -20.74
CA ASN A 7 4.70 0.47 -20.96
C ASN A 7 3.95 0.01 -19.69
N TYR A 8 4.13 0.70 -18.57
CA TYR A 8 3.31 0.43 -17.40
C TYR A 8 1.86 0.83 -17.66
N GLN A 9 1.01 -0.15 -17.90
CA GLN A 9 -0.43 0.08 -18.06
C GLN A 9 -1.17 0.24 -16.74
N HIS A 10 -0.53 -0.11 -15.64
CA HIS A 10 -1.11 -0.05 -14.30
C HIS A 10 -1.01 1.36 -13.69
N LYS A 11 -2.01 1.71 -12.93
CA LYS A 11 -2.01 2.95 -12.15
C LYS A 11 -1.05 2.82 -10.98
N ILE A 12 -0.32 3.88 -10.70
CA ILE A 12 0.51 4.02 -9.51
C ILE A 12 -0.19 4.98 -8.56
N ARG A 13 -0.34 4.60 -7.31
CA ARG A 13 -0.86 5.48 -6.26
C ARG A 13 0.28 5.95 -5.38
N ALA A 14 0.41 7.26 -5.25
CA ALA A 14 1.41 7.90 -4.42
C ALA A 14 0.76 8.65 -3.26
N ASP A 15 1.48 8.82 -2.17
CA ASP A 15 0.99 9.64 -1.06
C ASP A 15 0.62 11.04 -1.56
N CYS A 16 -0.55 11.51 -1.17
CA CYS A 16 -1.09 12.78 -1.64
C CYS A 16 -0.51 14.01 -0.92
N SER A 17 0.35 13.84 0.07
CA SER A 17 0.96 14.95 0.82
C SER A 17 1.90 15.80 -0.05
N GLU A 18 2.51 15.21 -1.07
CA GLU A 18 3.48 15.86 -1.97
C GLU A 18 2.94 15.99 -3.41
N SER A 19 1.89 16.77 -3.56
CA SER A 19 1.22 16.96 -4.86
C SER A 19 2.14 17.47 -5.97
N ARG A 20 3.07 18.35 -5.62
CA ARG A 20 4.05 18.90 -6.57
C ARG A 20 4.98 17.82 -7.09
N LEU A 21 5.45 16.94 -6.22
CA LEU A 21 6.33 15.84 -6.62
C LEU A 21 5.61 14.85 -7.54
N ILE A 22 4.33 14.57 -7.27
CA ILE A 22 3.52 13.71 -8.16
C ILE A 22 3.40 14.32 -9.55
N GLU A 23 3.18 15.64 -9.64
CA GLU A 23 3.11 16.32 -10.93
C GLU A 23 4.45 16.32 -11.66
N GLU A 24 5.55 16.55 -10.95
CA GLU A 24 6.91 16.47 -11.48
C GLU A 24 7.20 15.08 -12.04
N LEU A 25 6.89 14.02 -11.28
CA LEU A 25 7.07 12.64 -11.74
C LEU A 25 6.26 12.34 -13.01
N ARG A 26 5.07 12.90 -13.10
CA ARG A 26 4.19 12.72 -14.27
C ARG A 26 4.72 13.45 -15.51
N SER A 27 5.13 14.71 -15.36
CA SER A 27 5.46 15.59 -16.48
C SER A 27 6.93 15.52 -16.90
N GLU A 28 7.84 15.31 -15.95
CA GLU A 28 9.30 15.41 -16.21
C GLU A 28 9.99 14.05 -16.20
N HIS A 29 9.40 13.05 -15.56
CA HIS A 29 9.99 11.71 -15.42
C HIS A 29 9.21 10.60 -16.13
N ASP A 30 8.34 10.95 -17.04
CA ASP A 30 7.58 10.01 -17.88
C ASP A 30 6.82 8.92 -17.10
N ILE A 31 6.20 9.30 -15.99
CA ILE A 31 5.33 8.41 -15.21
C ILE A 31 3.86 8.90 -15.34
N PRO A 32 3.22 8.74 -16.52
CA PRO A 32 1.94 9.38 -16.80
C PRO A 32 0.77 8.82 -15.99
N ARG A 33 0.89 7.61 -15.46
CA ARG A 33 -0.19 6.94 -14.73
C ARG A 33 -0.01 6.98 -13.21
N ILE A 34 0.72 7.97 -12.71
CA ILE A 34 0.81 8.24 -11.28
C ILE A 34 -0.33 9.15 -10.83
N PHE A 35 -1.01 8.75 -9.78
CA PHE A 35 -2.17 9.44 -9.22
C PHE A 35 -2.01 9.57 -7.70
N LYS A 36 -2.63 10.59 -7.15
CA LYS A 36 -2.72 10.77 -5.70
C LYS A 36 -3.51 9.63 -5.07
N SER A 37 -3.03 9.14 -3.94
CA SER A 37 -3.81 8.27 -3.07
C SER A 37 -5.02 9.03 -2.52
N ARG A 38 -6.11 8.33 -2.28
CA ARG A 38 -7.27 8.90 -1.62
C ARG A 38 -7.07 8.79 -0.11
N LYS A 39 -7.21 9.90 0.58
CA LYS A 39 -7.23 9.96 2.03
C LYS A 39 -8.61 10.46 2.47
N GLY A 40 -9.14 9.90 3.54
CA GLY A 40 -10.40 10.30 4.11
C GLY A 40 -10.54 9.73 5.51
N LYS A 41 -11.59 10.14 6.20
CA LYS A 41 -11.94 9.57 7.49
C LYS A 41 -12.09 8.05 7.34
N ASP A 42 -11.52 7.31 8.26
CA ASP A 42 -11.56 5.83 8.29
C ASP A 42 -10.87 5.12 7.11
N SER A 43 -10.14 5.84 6.25
CA SER A 43 -9.45 5.24 5.09
C SER A 43 -8.37 4.24 5.48
N ILE A 44 -7.70 4.44 6.62
CA ILE A 44 -6.68 3.53 7.13
C ILE A 44 -7.32 2.19 7.50
N MET A 45 -8.37 2.20 8.28
CA MET A 45 -9.05 0.97 8.72
C MET A 45 -9.76 0.26 7.57
N ALA A 46 -10.34 1.00 6.63
CA ALA A 46 -10.89 0.43 5.41
C ALA A 46 -9.82 -0.27 4.57
N GLY A 47 -8.66 0.34 4.44
CA GLY A 47 -7.51 -0.25 3.74
C GLY A 47 -6.97 -1.50 4.43
N VAL A 48 -6.84 -1.48 5.76
CA VAL A 48 -6.43 -2.64 6.56
C VAL A 48 -7.42 -3.79 6.40
N SER A 49 -8.72 -3.52 6.52
CA SER A 49 -9.76 -4.53 6.33
C SER A 49 -9.72 -5.14 4.93
N LYS A 50 -9.46 -4.32 3.92
CA LYS A 50 -9.32 -4.80 2.53
C LYS A 50 -8.11 -5.69 2.38
N LEU A 51 -6.96 -5.33 2.96
CA LEU A 51 -5.75 -6.17 2.98
C LEU A 51 -5.99 -7.52 3.64
N GLN A 52 -6.73 -7.55 4.72
CA GLN A 52 -7.06 -8.79 5.44
C GLN A 52 -7.90 -9.77 4.61
N GLY A 53 -8.58 -9.27 3.58
CA GLY A 53 -9.32 -10.11 2.64
C GLY A 53 -8.45 -10.84 1.60
N TYR A 54 -7.15 -10.55 1.55
CA TYR A 54 -6.22 -11.14 0.58
C TYR A 54 -5.20 -12.06 1.26
N ALA A 55 -4.80 -13.11 0.55
CA ALA A 55 -3.56 -13.81 0.86
C ALA A 55 -2.41 -13.02 0.23
N ILE A 56 -1.49 -12.54 1.06
CA ILE A 56 -0.38 -11.70 0.62
C ILE A 56 0.89 -12.53 0.59
N TYR A 57 1.50 -12.64 -0.59
CA TYR A 57 2.76 -13.32 -0.77
C TYR A 57 3.88 -12.30 -0.89
N VAL A 58 4.88 -12.43 -0.04
CA VAL A 58 6.04 -11.53 -0.03
C VAL A 58 7.26 -12.33 -0.41
N HIS A 59 8.02 -11.83 -1.41
CA HIS A 59 9.27 -12.47 -1.79
C HIS A 59 10.28 -12.43 -0.63
N PRO A 60 11.05 -13.50 -0.38
CA PRO A 60 11.99 -13.56 0.75
C PRO A 60 13.02 -12.43 0.79
N ASP A 61 13.39 -11.87 -0.36
CA ASP A 61 14.35 -10.77 -0.43
C ASP A 61 13.75 -9.42 -0.06
N CYS A 62 12.42 -9.33 0.04
CA CYS A 62 11.71 -8.11 0.43
C CYS A 62 11.64 -7.98 1.96
N LYS A 63 12.79 -7.87 2.60
CA LYS A 63 12.91 -7.90 4.07
C LYS A 63 12.24 -6.73 4.75
N ASN A 64 12.30 -5.54 4.17
CA ASN A 64 11.75 -4.34 4.79
C ASN A 64 10.24 -4.42 4.96
N ILE A 65 9.51 -4.88 3.94
CA ILE A 65 8.07 -5.04 4.06
C ILE A 65 7.69 -6.17 5.01
N MET A 66 8.49 -7.23 5.07
CA MET A 66 8.28 -8.31 6.04
C MET A 66 8.44 -7.80 7.47
N ASP A 67 9.47 -7.00 7.74
CA ASP A 67 9.69 -6.39 9.06
C ASP A 67 8.52 -5.47 9.44
N GLU A 68 8.00 -4.68 8.51
CA GLU A 68 6.82 -3.86 8.75
C GLU A 68 5.57 -4.70 9.02
N PHE A 69 5.34 -5.79 8.31
CA PHE A 69 4.24 -6.71 8.59
C PHE A 69 4.29 -7.28 10.00
N TYR A 70 5.46 -7.69 10.46
CA TYR A 70 5.62 -8.26 11.81
C TYR A 70 5.44 -7.24 12.92
N SER A 71 5.78 -5.98 12.67
CA SER A 71 5.67 -4.89 13.65
C SER A 71 4.36 -4.10 13.56
N TYR A 72 3.57 -4.31 12.51
CA TYR A 72 2.35 -3.56 12.28
C TYR A 72 1.23 -4.02 13.21
N CYS A 73 0.90 -3.18 14.18
CA CYS A 73 -0.06 -3.50 15.22
C CYS A 73 -0.97 -2.30 15.54
N TYR A 74 -2.03 -2.56 16.27
CA TYR A 74 -2.89 -1.51 16.78
C TYR A 74 -2.21 -0.72 17.89
N GLN A 75 -2.62 0.54 18.03
CA GLN A 75 -2.23 1.36 19.17
C GLN A 75 -2.89 0.87 20.44
N ARG A 76 -2.25 1.17 21.58
CA ARG A 76 -2.85 1.01 22.90
C ARG A 76 -3.06 2.37 23.54
N ASP A 77 -4.12 2.50 24.31
CA ASP A 77 -4.34 3.65 25.18
C ASP A 77 -3.46 3.58 26.45
N LYS A 78 -3.55 4.58 27.28
CA LYS A 78 -2.77 4.66 28.53
C LYS A 78 -3.11 3.55 29.52
N GLU A 79 -4.29 2.98 29.44
CA GLU A 79 -4.81 1.91 30.25
C GLU A 79 -4.45 0.52 29.68
N GLY A 80 -3.82 0.47 28.50
CA GLY A 80 -3.40 -0.75 27.83
C GLY A 80 -4.46 -1.40 26.94
N ASN A 81 -5.59 -0.75 26.69
CA ASN A 81 -6.62 -1.26 25.81
C ASN A 81 -6.23 -1.02 24.34
N TRP A 82 -6.58 -1.96 23.47
CA TRP A 82 -6.37 -1.80 22.04
C TRP A 82 -7.31 -0.75 21.43
N LEU A 83 -6.73 0.19 20.71
CA LEU A 83 -7.49 1.14 19.90
C LEU A 83 -7.73 0.56 18.52
N ASN A 84 -8.84 0.95 17.90
CA ASN A 84 -9.15 0.55 16.51
C ASN A 84 -8.39 1.43 15.50
N LYS A 85 -7.09 1.56 15.71
CA LYS A 85 -6.20 2.40 14.94
C LYS A 85 -4.79 1.81 14.97
N PRO A 86 -4.14 1.61 13.81
CA PRO A 86 -2.76 1.15 13.77
C PRO A 86 -1.78 2.18 14.34
N GLU A 87 -0.63 1.72 14.79
CA GLU A 87 0.47 2.60 15.15
C GLU A 87 1.00 3.35 13.92
N ASP A 88 1.35 4.61 14.12
CA ASP A 88 1.90 5.48 13.08
C ASP A 88 3.43 5.51 13.16
N LYS A 89 4.03 4.34 13.03
CA LYS A 89 5.48 4.17 12.95
C LYS A 89 5.82 2.91 12.15
N ASN A 90 6.95 2.91 11.47
CA ASN A 90 7.42 1.77 10.66
C ASN A 90 6.34 1.21 9.73
N ASN A 91 5.62 2.10 9.05
CA ASN A 91 4.43 1.77 8.27
C ASN A 91 4.47 2.28 6.82
N HIS A 92 5.63 2.73 6.35
CA HIS A 92 5.73 3.35 5.01
C HIS A 92 5.37 2.37 3.89
N LEU A 93 5.86 1.14 3.95
CA LEU A 93 5.54 0.12 2.96
C LEU A 93 4.12 -0.42 3.15
N MET A 94 3.64 -0.48 4.38
CA MET A 94 2.24 -0.83 4.67
C MET A 94 1.28 0.21 4.11
N ASP A 95 1.61 1.49 4.22
CA ASP A 95 0.85 2.57 3.60
C ASP A 95 0.87 2.47 2.08
N ALA A 96 2.03 2.24 1.49
CA ALA A 96 2.16 2.06 0.05
C ALA A 96 1.32 0.86 -0.44
N LEU A 97 1.33 -0.24 0.28
CA LEU A 97 0.52 -1.41 -0.01
C LEU A 97 -0.98 -1.09 0.06
N ARG A 98 -1.44 -0.38 1.09
CA ARG A 98 -2.84 0.07 1.19
C ARG A 98 -3.22 0.96 0.01
N TYR A 99 -2.37 1.90 -0.37
CA TYR A 99 -2.64 2.78 -1.51
C TYR A 99 -2.71 2.02 -2.82
N SER A 100 -1.90 1.00 -3.01
CA SER A 100 -1.91 0.17 -4.21
C SER A 100 -3.27 -0.51 -4.44
N LEU A 101 -3.97 -0.86 -3.35
CA LEU A 101 -5.30 -1.46 -3.44
C LEU A 101 -6.36 -0.51 -4.00
N GLN A 102 -6.12 0.80 -3.97
CA GLN A 102 -7.00 1.79 -4.58
C GLN A 102 -6.99 1.73 -6.12
N CYS A 103 -5.99 1.06 -6.69
CA CYS A 103 -5.92 0.79 -8.13
C CYS A 103 -6.79 -0.41 -8.53
N ILE A 104 -7.23 -1.19 -7.57
CA ILE A 104 -8.09 -2.34 -7.78
C ILE A 104 -9.53 -1.85 -7.64
N ASP A 105 -10.18 -1.56 -8.76
CA ASP A 105 -11.59 -1.21 -8.79
C ASP A 105 -12.42 -2.39 -8.29
N GLY A 106 -13.58 -2.13 -7.66
CA GLY A 106 -14.40 -3.08 -6.92
C GLY A 106 -14.94 -4.31 -7.64
N SER A 107 -14.55 -4.54 -8.91
CA SER A 107 -14.56 -5.85 -9.49
C SER A 107 -13.45 -6.63 -8.80
N GLN A 108 -13.82 -7.50 -7.86
CA GLN A 108 -12.93 -8.42 -7.19
C GLN A 108 -11.95 -9.01 -8.21
N PRO A 109 -10.66 -8.70 -8.17
CA PRO A 109 -9.74 -9.55 -8.90
C PRO A 109 -9.90 -10.91 -8.27
N LYS A 110 -10.35 -11.86 -9.05
CA LYS A 110 -10.23 -13.26 -8.67
C LYS A 110 -8.74 -13.54 -8.61
N ILE A 111 -8.13 -13.27 -7.48
CA ILE A 111 -6.77 -13.68 -7.23
C ILE A 111 -6.85 -15.20 -7.20
N LYS A 112 -6.45 -15.81 -8.30
CA LYS A 112 -6.18 -17.23 -8.30
C LYS A 112 -5.01 -17.42 -7.34
N LEU A 113 -5.31 -17.89 -6.15
CA LEU A 113 -4.29 -18.38 -5.24
C LEU A 113 -3.54 -19.49 -5.98
N PHE A 114 -2.32 -19.25 -6.36
CA PHE A 114 -1.42 -20.31 -6.74
C PHE A 114 -1.16 -21.12 -5.47
N LYS A 115 -1.86 -22.23 -5.33
CA LYS A 115 -1.47 -23.30 -4.42
C LYS A 115 -0.30 -24.04 -5.07
N GLY A 116 0.84 -23.45 -4.98
CA GLY A 116 2.04 -24.09 -5.45
C GLY A 116 3.18 -23.35 -4.77
N GLY A 117 3.92 -24.02 -3.93
CA GLY A 117 5.00 -23.42 -3.19
C GLY A 117 5.98 -22.69 -4.13
N PHE A 118 6.42 -21.56 -3.66
CA PHE A 118 7.67 -21.01 -4.13
C PHE A 118 8.80 -21.94 -3.66
#